data_912f828daba0db24bcf50a3c3f88a94a
#
_entry.id   912f828daba0db24bcf50a3c3f88a94a
#
_cell.length_a   1.000
_cell.length_b   1.000
_cell.length_c   1.000
_cell.angle_alpha   90.00
_cell.angle_beta   90.00
_cell.angle_gamma   90.00
#
_symmetry.space_group_name_H-M   'P 1'
#
loop_
_entity.id
_entity.type
_entity.pdbx_description
1 polymer ?
#
loop_
_entity_poly.entity_id
_entity_poly.type
_entity_poly.pdbx_seq_one_letter_code
_entity_poly.pdbx_strand_id
1 'polypeptide(L)'
;SHKGKVIAIENQNSWTDGGVAAPTPFYWSTNGYGMMWYTFKKGEYDFGATEKNVVKLSHNSSYLDIFYMVNDGAVALLNDFYQLTGNPVLLPKFGFYEGHLNAYNRDYWKEDEKGILFEDGKRYKESQKDNGGIKESLNGEKNNYQFSARAVIDRYKSHDMPLGWLLPNDGYGAGYGQTETLDGNIANSKSLGDYARQNGVEIGLWTQSDLHPKEGVSALLQRDIVKEVRDAGVRVLKTDVAWVGAGYSFGLNGVADVGRIMPYYGNDARPFIISLDGWAGTQRYAGIWSGDQTGGVWEYIRFHIPTYIGSGLSGQPNICSDMDGIFGGKNETVNIRDFQWKTFSPMQLNMDGWGANEKYPHALGEPATSINRMFLKLKSELMPYTYSFAKEAVDGMPLIRAMFLDYPSAYTHGTATQYQYMYGTDFLVAPVYQKTQADEKGNDIRDGIYLPAGSWIDYFSGEKYEGNCILNNFDTPIWKLPVFVKNGSIIPMTNPHNNVSEIDTVS
;
A
#
# COMPACT_ATOMS: atom_id res chain seq x y z
N SER A 1 -3.69 17.12 -10.92
CA SER A 1 -4.77 17.88 -11.54
C SER A 1 -5.37 17.13 -12.72
N HIS A 2 -6.70 17.09 -12.79
CA HIS A 2 -7.41 16.47 -13.90
C HIS A 2 -7.84 17.48 -15.00
N LYS A 3 -7.46 18.74 -14.87
CA LYS A 3 -7.76 19.77 -15.87
C LYS A 3 -7.26 19.34 -17.25
N GLY A 4 -8.12 19.40 -18.26
CA GLY A 4 -7.84 18.99 -19.63
C GLY A 4 -7.81 17.47 -19.85
N LYS A 5 -8.37 16.68 -18.93
CA LYS A 5 -8.41 15.22 -19.03
C LYS A 5 -9.85 14.70 -18.96
N VAL A 6 -10.03 13.53 -19.54
CA VAL A 6 -11.22 12.68 -19.33
C VAL A 6 -10.83 11.57 -18.35
N ILE A 7 -11.61 11.39 -17.31
CA ILE A 7 -11.38 10.41 -16.24
C ILE A 7 -12.55 9.43 -16.19
N ALA A 8 -12.25 8.15 -16.35
CA ALA A 8 -13.21 7.09 -16.13
C ALA A 8 -13.48 6.92 -14.62
N ILE A 9 -14.75 6.85 -14.25
CA ILE A 9 -15.19 6.53 -12.88
C ILE A 9 -15.64 5.07 -12.90
N GLU A 10 -14.68 4.20 -13.03
CA GLU A 10 -14.85 2.75 -12.97
C GLU A 10 -13.55 2.08 -12.55
N ASN A 11 -13.65 0.90 -11.96
CA ASN A 11 -12.48 0.11 -11.61
C ASN A 11 -11.79 -0.41 -12.88
N GLN A 12 -10.50 -0.20 -12.99
CA GLN A 12 -9.68 -0.62 -14.12
C GLN A 12 -8.36 -1.17 -13.59
N ASN A 13 -7.90 -2.28 -14.13
CA ASN A 13 -6.55 -2.80 -13.89
C ASN A 13 -5.70 -2.62 -15.14
N SER A 14 -4.50 -2.08 -14.97
CA SER A 14 -3.49 -2.00 -16.02
C SER A 14 -2.20 -2.64 -15.52
N TRP A 15 -1.62 -3.52 -16.35
CA TRP A 15 -0.46 -4.33 -15.97
C TRP A 15 0.86 -3.55 -15.95
N THR A 16 0.91 -2.36 -16.49
CA THR A 16 2.15 -1.57 -16.59
C THR A 16 2.11 -0.25 -15.83
N ASP A 17 1.11 0.55 -16.07
CA ASP A 17 1.01 1.94 -15.58
C ASP A 17 -0.19 2.15 -14.66
N GLY A 18 -0.64 1.09 -14.03
CA GLY A 18 -1.67 1.15 -13.01
C GLY A 18 -3.07 0.90 -13.54
N GLY A 19 -3.99 1.66 -13.11
CA GLY A 19 -5.41 1.53 -13.34
C GLY A 19 -6.15 2.43 -12.38
N VAL A 20 -7.37 2.09 -12.04
CA VAL A 20 -8.17 2.77 -11.04
C VAL A 20 -8.69 1.76 -10.04
N ALA A 21 -8.24 1.87 -8.81
CA ALA A 21 -8.80 1.15 -7.67
C ALA A 21 -9.75 2.06 -6.90
N ALA A 22 -10.83 1.49 -6.37
CA ALA A 22 -11.81 2.21 -5.56
C ALA A 22 -12.24 3.56 -6.18
N PRO A 23 -12.79 3.58 -7.39
CA PRO A 23 -13.20 4.82 -8.07
C PRO A 23 -14.23 5.57 -7.22
N THR A 24 -14.16 6.89 -7.25
CA THR A 24 -14.98 7.74 -6.40
C THR A 24 -15.67 8.80 -7.26
N PRO A 25 -17.03 8.88 -7.29
CA PRO A 25 -17.77 9.86 -8.06
C PRO A 25 -17.78 11.23 -7.38
N PHE A 26 -16.59 11.71 -7.02
CA PHE A 26 -16.34 12.94 -6.30
C PHE A 26 -15.16 13.68 -6.90
N TYR A 27 -15.29 15.00 -7.02
CA TYR A 27 -14.16 15.87 -7.29
C TYR A 27 -14.32 17.20 -6.58
N TRP A 28 -13.23 17.92 -6.44
CA TRP A 28 -13.23 19.28 -5.92
C TRP A 28 -12.27 20.18 -6.73
N SER A 29 -12.47 21.47 -6.59
CA SER A 29 -11.71 22.51 -7.28
C SER A 29 -11.07 23.49 -6.29
N THR A 30 -9.89 23.98 -6.64
CA THR A 30 -9.23 25.08 -5.92
C THR A 30 -10.02 26.39 -5.97
N ASN A 31 -11.12 26.43 -6.70
CA ASN A 31 -12.09 27.55 -6.72
C ASN A 31 -13.13 27.46 -5.60
N GLY A 32 -12.94 26.58 -4.61
CA GLY A 32 -13.77 26.52 -3.41
C GLY A 32 -15.07 25.74 -3.59
N TYR A 33 -15.13 24.75 -4.45
CA TYR A 33 -16.30 23.89 -4.59
C TYR A 33 -15.92 22.43 -4.84
N GLY A 34 -16.84 21.54 -4.49
CA GLY A 34 -16.77 20.11 -4.81
C GLY A 34 -18.14 19.58 -5.20
N MET A 35 -18.15 18.44 -5.84
CA MET A 35 -19.36 17.71 -6.24
C MET A 35 -19.18 16.23 -6.00
N MET A 36 -20.21 15.60 -5.45
CA MET A 36 -20.35 14.16 -5.35
C MET A 36 -21.67 13.74 -5.98
N TRP A 37 -21.61 12.83 -6.97
CA TRP A 37 -22.82 12.23 -7.53
C TRP A 37 -23.18 10.97 -6.74
N TYR A 38 -24.34 10.96 -6.10
CA TYR A 38 -24.82 9.80 -5.34
C TYR A 38 -25.36 8.73 -6.27
N THR A 39 -24.48 7.87 -6.73
CA THR A 39 -24.76 6.73 -7.58
C THR A 39 -23.72 5.65 -7.38
N PHE A 40 -24.10 4.39 -7.67
CA PHE A 40 -23.18 3.25 -7.71
C PHE A 40 -22.96 2.75 -9.16
N LYS A 41 -23.21 3.60 -10.12
CA LYS A 41 -23.03 3.29 -11.55
C LYS A 41 -21.73 3.93 -12.04
N LYS A 42 -21.04 3.22 -12.93
CA LYS A 42 -19.84 3.77 -13.58
C LYS A 42 -20.17 5.04 -14.36
N GLY A 43 -19.15 5.85 -14.57
CA GLY A 43 -19.28 7.12 -15.27
C GLY A 43 -18.01 7.61 -15.90
N GLU A 44 -18.06 8.84 -16.39
CA GLU A 44 -16.94 9.53 -17.01
C GLU A 44 -17.02 11.02 -16.71
N TYR A 45 -15.90 11.62 -16.31
CA TYR A 45 -15.80 13.03 -16.01
C TYR A 45 -14.79 13.70 -16.95
N ASP A 46 -15.28 14.61 -17.79
CA ASP A 46 -14.47 15.44 -18.69
C ASP A 46 -14.20 16.79 -18.03
N PHE A 47 -12.97 17.05 -17.69
CA PHE A 47 -12.50 18.29 -17.07
C PHE A 47 -11.96 19.30 -18.09
N GLY A 48 -12.67 19.52 -19.20
CA GLY A 48 -12.31 20.48 -20.23
C GLY A 48 -11.38 19.92 -21.30
N ALA A 49 -11.36 18.61 -21.52
CA ALA A 49 -10.59 17.98 -22.60
C ALA A 49 -11.30 18.17 -23.95
N THR A 50 -12.62 17.92 -23.99
CA THR A 50 -13.41 18.05 -25.21
C THR A 50 -13.91 19.48 -25.45
N GLU A 51 -14.18 20.22 -24.39
CA GLU A 51 -14.64 21.61 -24.46
C GLU A 51 -13.98 22.43 -23.36
N LYS A 52 -13.13 23.38 -23.76
CA LYS A 52 -12.35 24.22 -22.84
C LYS A 52 -13.25 24.97 -21.86
N ASN A 53 -12.87 24.94 -20.56
CA ASN A 53 -13.60 25.59 -19.45
C ASN A 53 -14.99 25.00 -19.15
N VAL A 54 -15.33 23.84 -19.67
CA VAL A 54 -16.55 23.12 -19.35
C VAL A 54 -16.19 21.81 -18.65
N VAL A 55 -16.89 21.49 -17.58
CA VAL A 55 -16.83 20.19 -16.92
C VAL A 55 -18.11 19.42 -17.27
N LYS A 56 -17.95 18.24 -17.85
CA LYS A 56 -19.07 17.35 -18.17
C LYS A 56 -18.97 16.09 -17.34
N LEU A 57 -20.03 15.77 -16.63
CA LEU A 57 -20.14 14.57 -15.81
C LEU A 57 -21.20 13.66 -16.40
N SER A 58 -20.93 12.39 -16.50
CA SER A 58 -21.89 11.39 -16.92
C SER A 58 -21.80 10.13 -16.06
N HIS A 59 -22.93 9.54 -15.75
CA HIS A 59 -23.05 8.22 -15.16
C HIS A 59 -24.13 7.42 -15.88
N ASN A 60 -23.97 6.11 -15.94
CA ASN A 60 -24.98 5.21 -16.47
C ASN A 60 -26.13 5.05 -15.46
N SER A 61 -26.84 6.14 -15.21
CA SER A 61 -27.92 6.26 -14.23
C SER A 61 -29.08 7.01 -14.85
N SER A 62 -30.29 6.61 -14.48
CA SER A 62 -31.54 7.26 -14.93
C SER A 62 -31.99 8.43 -14.07
N TYR A 63 -31.25 8.74 -13.01
CA TYR A 63 -31.55 9.84 -12.07
C TYR A 63 -30.31 10.67 -11.77
N LEU A 64 -30.53 11.91 -11.38
CA LEU A 64 -29.49 12.84 -10.96
C LEU A 64 -29.69 13.14 -9.46
N ASP A 65 -28.74 12.73 -8.65
CA ASP A 65 -28.68 13.02 -7.23
C ASP A 65 -27.25 13.49 -6.90
N ILE A 66 -27.07 14.77 -6.67
CA ILE A 66 -25.76 15.41 -6.53
C ILE A 66 -25.71 16.21 -5.24
N PHE A 67 -24.65 16.01 -4.48
CA PHE A 67 -24.25 16.90 -3.38
C PHE A 67 -23.26 17.92 -3.92
N TYR A 68 -23.57 19.18 -3.75
CA TYR A 68 -22.71 20.29 -4.10
C TYR A 68 -22.17 20.93 -2.82
N MET A 69 -20.86 21.07 -2.76
CA MET A 69 -20.12 21.56 -1.61
C MET A 69 -19.49 22.90 -1.94
N VAL A 70 -19.52 23.83 -1.02
CA VAL A 70 -18.84 25.12 -1.14
C VAL A 70 -18.07 25.38 0.15
N ASN A 71 -16.76 25.44 0.04
CA ASN A 71 -15.90 25.67 1.21
C ASN A 71 -14.51 26.19 0.79
N ASP A 72 -13.80 26.78 1.71
CA ASP A 72 -12.46 27.31 1.47
C ASP A 72 -11.39 26.25 1.73
N GLY A 73 -10.70 25.85 0.64
CA GLY A 73 -9.55 24.97 0.70
C GLY A 73 -9.88 23.49 0.61
N ALA A 74 -8.84 22.72 0.29
CA ALA A 74 -8.94 21.28 0.01
C ALA A 74 -9.41 20.48 1.22
N VAL A 75 -8.88 20.75 2.41
CA VAL A 75 -9.19 20.01 3.64
C VAL A 75 -10.64 20.21 4.04
N ALA A 76 -11.18 21.42 3.93
CA ALA A 76 -12.58 21.70 4.21
C ALA A 76 -13.52 20.97 3.26
N LEU A 77 -13.20 20.95 1.96
CA LEU A 77 -13.97 20.20 0.95
C LEU A 77 -13.88 18.68 1.13
N LEU A 78 -12.74 18.15 1.55
CA LEU A 78 -12.61 16.75 1.92
C LEU A 78 -13.45 16.43 3.17
N ASN A 79 -13.49 17.29 4.16
CA ASN A 79 -14.35 17.11 5.33
C ASN A 79 -15.85 17.15 4.97
N ASP A 80 -16.27 18.00 4.05
CA ASP A 80 -17.64 17.98 3.53
C ASP A 80 -17.97 16.64 2.87
N PHE A 81 -17.04 16.09 2.07
CA PHE A 81 -17.15 14.75 1.51
C PHE A 81 -17.24 13.67 2.60
N TYR A 82 -16.45 13.77 3.66
CA TYR A 82 -16.47 12.82 4.78
C TYR A 82 -17.74 12.89 5.60
N GLN A 83 -18.41 14.04 5.68
CA GLN A 83 -19.74 14.12 6.30
C GLN A 83 -20.78 13.24 5.58
N LEU A 84 -20.64 13.06 4.27
CA LEU A 84 -21.53 12.22 3.48
C LEU A 84 -21.11 10.73 3.50
N THR A 85 -19.81 10.45 3.56
CA THR A 85 -19.27 9.11 3.27
C THR A 85 -18.54 8.47 4.44
N GLY A 86 -18.24 9.24 5.48
CA GLY A 86 -17.48 8.83 6.66
C GLY A 86 -15.99 9.18 6.55
N ASN A 87 -15.42 9.49 7.70
CA ASN A 87 -13.99 9.78 7.81
C ASN A 87 -13.13 8.56 7.51
N PRO A 88 -11.90 8.74 7.02
CA PRO A 88 -10.94 7.65 6.85
C PRO A 88 -10.69 6.90 8.15
N VAL A 89 -10.58 5.59 8.06
CA VAL A 89 -10.18 4.76 9.20
C VAL A 89 -8.75 5.08 9.61
N LEU A 90 -8.51 5.23 10.91
CA LEU A 90 -7.15 5.18 11.43
C LEU A 90 -6.73 3.70 11.52
N LEU A 91 -5.84 3.28 10.65
CA LEU A 91 -5.31 1.92 10.66
C LEU A 91 -4.63 1.59 11.99
N PRO A 92 -4.59 0.32 12.39
CA PRO A 92 -3.78 -0.10 13.54
C PRO A 92 -2.30 0.19 13.28
N LYS A 93 -1.54 0.43 14.34
CA LYS A 93 -0.13 0.83 14.25
C LYS A 93 0.70 -0.15 13.41
N PHE A 94 0.50 -1.45 13.56
CA PHE A 94 1.25 -2.46 12.80
C PHE A 94 1.05 -2.34 11.28
N GLY A 95 -0.08 -1.79 10.81
CA GLY A 95 -0.38 -1.61 9.39
C GLY A 95 0.53 -0.60 8.68
N PHE A 96 1.23 0.24 9.42
CA PHE A 96 2.20 1.20 8.87
C PHE A 96 3.63 0.64 8.74
N TYR A 97 3.85 -0.60 9.18
CA TYR A 97 5.09 -1.33 8.94
C TYR A 97 5.02 -2.09 7.61
N GLU A 98 6.16 -2.66 7.22
CA GLU A 98 6.22 -3.60 6.10
C GLU A 98 5.26 -4.75 6.29
N GLY A 99 4.53 -5.11 5.24
CA GLY A 99 3.75 -6.32 5.16
C GLY A 99 4.27 -7.27 4.08
N HIS A 100 4.02 -8.56 4.27
CA HIS A 100 4.36 -9.57 3.28
C HIS A 100 3.15 -10.44 2.98
N LEU A 101 2.87 -10.61 1.68
CA LEU A 101 1.80 -11.48 1.20
C LEU A 101 2.42 -12.62 0.40
N ASN A 102 1.89 -13.83 0.60
CA ASN A 102 2.31 -14.98 -0.17
C ASN A 102 1.12 -15.94 -0.41
N ALA A 103 1.19 -16.70 -1.48
CA ALA A 103 0.14 -17.63 -1.92
C ALA A 103 0.31 -19.02 -1.29
N TYR A 104 0.17 -19.12 0.03
CA TYR A 104 0.29 -20.37 0.76
C TYR A 104 -0.88 -21.33 0.50
N ASN A 105 -0.58 -22.64 0.53
CA ASN A 105 -1.51 -23.73 0.27
C ASN A 105 -1.96 -23.87 -1.20
N ARG A 106 -1.33 -23.14 -2.11
CA ARG A 106 -1.62 -23.17 -3.54
C ARG A 106 -0.46 -23.69 -4.35
N ASP A 107 0.75 -23.29 -4.01
CA ASP A 107 1.93 -23.48 -4.83
C ASP A 107 2.74 -24.71 -4.40
N TYR A 108 3.47 -25.25 -5.36
CA TYR A 108 4.35 -26.41 -5.21
C TYR A 108 5.76 -26.02 -5.66
N TRP A 109 6.74 -26.39 -4.87
CA TRP A 109 8.14 -26.06 -5.11
C TRP A 109 8.93 -27.31 -5.46
N LYS A 110 9.67 -27.27 -6.56
CA LYS A 110 10.52 -28.36 -7.01
C LYS A 110 11.93 -27.87 -7.27
N GLU A 111 12.92 -28.70 -6.91
CA GLU A 111 14.32 -28.39 -7.17
C GLU A 111 14.55 -28.23 -8.69
N ASP A 112 15.13 -27.10 -9.11
CA ASP A 112 15.37 -26.70 -10.49
C ASP A 112 16.56 -25.73 -10.54
N GLU A 113 17.55 -26.00 -11.37
CA GLU A 113 18.75 -25.14 -11.49
C GLU A 113 18.44 -23.69 -11.90
N LYS A 114 17.32 -23.47 -12.59
CA LYS A 114 16.85 -22.16 -13.01
C LYS A 114 15.94 -21.49 -11.98
N GLY A 115 15.75 -22.13 -10.84
CA GLY A 115 14.88 -21.66 -9.78
C GLY A 115 15.51 -20.57 -8.92
N ILE A 116 14.76 -20.21 -7.88
CA ILE A 116 15.14 -19.25 -6.85
C ILE A 116 16.04 -19.95 -5.83
N LEU A 117 17.08 -19.27 -5.36
CA LEU A 117 18.00 -19.78 -4.34
C LEU A 117 17.37 -19.65 -2.95
N PHE A 118 17.28 -20.76 -2.22
CA PHE A 118 16.82 -20.82 -0.83
C PHE A 118 17.97 -20.97 0.16
N GLU A 119 17.66 -20.91 1.45
CA GLU A 119 18.62 -20.94 2.56
C GLU A 119 19.43 -22.23 2.67
N ASP A 120 18.89 -23.34 2.14
CA ASP A 120 19.57 -24.64 2.07
C ASP A 120 20.63 -24.72 0.94
N GLY A 121 20.82 -23.61 0.21
CA GLY A 121 21.74 -23.51 -0.90
C GLY A 121 21.25 -24.14 -2.21
N LYS A 122 20.05 -24.65 -2.23
CA LYS A 122 19.40 -25.20 -3.42
C LYS A 122 18.52 -24.19 -4.11
N ARG A 123 18.24 -24.46 -5.39
CA ARG A 123 17.32 -23.65 -6.19
C ARG A 123 16.02 -24.40 -6.40
N TYR A 124 14.92 -23.69 -6.26
CA TYR A 124 13.58 -24.24 -6.43
C TYR A 124 12.76 -23.37 -7.38
N LYS A 125 11.92 -24.05 -8.14
CA LYS A 125 10.97 -23.41 -9.05
C LYS A 125 9.56 -23.68 -8.58
N GLU A 126 8.80 -22.58 -8.55
CA GLU A 126 7.40 -22.57 -8.17
C GLU A 126 6.48 -23.06 -9.30
N SER A 127 5.37 -23.67 -8.93
CA SER A 127 4.27 -24.04 -9.82
C SER A 127 2.95 -24.00 -9.07
N GLN A 128 1.93 -23.42 -9.70
CA GLN A 128 0.55 -23.44 -9.19
C GLN A 128 -0.13 -24.81 -9.38
N LYS A 129 0.49 -25.71 -10.12
CA LYS A 129 -0.02 -27.07 -10.37
C LYS A 129 0.84 -28.07 -9.62
N ASP A 130 0.20 -29.13 -9.15
CA ASP A 130 0.94 -30.25 -8.60
C ASP A 130 1.94 -30.75 -9.67
N ASN A 131 3.22 -30.57 -9.35
CA ASN A 131 4.34 -30.98 -10.17
C ASN A 131 5.18 -32.08 -9.50
N GLY A 132 4.63 -32.70 -8.42
CA GLY A 132 5.35 -33.65 -7.58
C GLY A 132 6.38 -32.99 -6.65
N GLY A 133 6.30 -31.66 -6.47
CA GLY A 133 7.15 -30.90 -5.58
C GLY A 133 6.61 -30.80 -4.15
N ILE A 134 7.22 -29.93 -3.38
CA ILE A 134 6.84 -29.65 -2.00
C ILE A 134 5.72 -28.60 -2.00
N LYS A 135 4.58 -28.94 -1.43
CA LYS A 135 3.46 -28.01 -1.28
C LYS A 135 3.72 -27.03 -0.14
N GLU A 136 3.40 -25.78 -0.36
CA GLU A 136 3.43 -24.74 0.67
C GLU A 136 2.53 -25.10 1.85
N SER A 137 2.87 -24.57 3.03
CA SER A 137 2.13 -24.81 4.27
C SER A 137 2.13 -23.57 5.16
N LEU A 138 1.26 -23.53 6.17
CA LEU A 138 1.26 -22.44 7.15
C LEU A 138 2.37 -22.62 8.20
N ASN A 139 2.52 -23.83 8.74
CA ASN A 139 3.34 -24.09 9.92
C ASN A 139 4.55 -25.02 9.69
N GLY A 140 4.85 -25.36 8.44
CA GLY A 140 5.94 -26.28 8.12
C GLY A 140 5.54 -27.75 8.22
N GLU A 141 4.28 -28.05 7.95
CA GLU A 141 3.74 -29.41 7.94
C GLU A 141 4.49 -30.30 6.92
N LYS A 142 4.63 -31.57 7.21
CA LYS A 142 5.31 -32.57 6.37
C LYS A 142 6.79 -32.25 6.09
N ASN A 143 7.49 -31.63 7.06
CA ASN A 143 8.92 -31.29 6.96
C ASN A 143 9.27 -30.31 5.81
N ASN A 144 8.37 -29.44 5.46
CA ASN A 144 8.58 -28.43 4.41
C ASN A 144 8.67 -27.00 4.99
N TYR A 145 9.35 -26.84 6.11
CA TYR A 145 9.41 -25.59 6.85
C TYR A 145 9.84 -24.38 6.01
N GLN A 146 10.85 -24.54 5.15
CA GLN A 146 11.33 -23.42 4.31
C GLN A 146 10.28 -22.89 3.33
N PHE A 147 9.24 -23.66 3.04
CA PHE A 147 8.10 -23.23 2.20
C PHE A 147 6.86 -22.98 3.06
N SER A 148 7.05 -22.53 4.29
CA SER A 148 5.97 -22.24 5.21
C SER A 148 5.84 -20.74 5.48
N ALA A 149 4.65 -20.33 5.94
CA ALA A 149 4.39 -18.97 6.39
C ALA A 149 5.27 -18.57 7.58
N ARG A 150 5.60 -19.53 8.47
CA ARG A 150 6.56 -19.27 9.56
C ARG A 150 7.95 -18.93 9.06
N ALA A 151 8.40 -19.60 8.01
CA ALA A 151 9.72 -19.33 7.43
C ALA A 151 9.83 -17.91 6.85
N VAL A 152 8.74 -17.32 6.38
CA VAL A 152 8.72 -15.91 5.97
C VAL A 152 9.08 -15.00 7.12
N ILE A 153 8.44 -15.19 8.27
CA ILE A 153 8.72 -14.40 9.50
C ILE A 153 10.17 -14.56 9.90
N ASP A 154 10.68 -15.78 9.88
CA ASP A 154 12.07 -16.09 10.26
C ASP A 154 13.08 -15.47 9.28
N ARG A 155 12.77 -15.40 7.98
CA ARG A 155 13.63 -14.74 6.98
C ARG A 155 13.75 -13.24 7.26
N TYR A 156 12.65 -12.53 7.50
CA TYR A 156 12.72 -11.12 7.89
C TYR A 156 13.57 -10.93 9.15
N LYS A 157 13.35 -11.76 10.15
CA LYS A 157 14.11 -11.71 11.41
C LYS A 157 15.59 -12.00 11.20
N SER A 158 15.95 -13.03 10.43
CA SER A 158 17.35 -13.40 10.16
C SER A 158 18.11 -12.35 9.36
N HIS A 159 17.40 -11.55 8.55
CA HIS A 159 17.97 -10.42 7.81
C HIS A 159 17.91 -9.10 8.56
N ASP A 160 17.47 -9.11 9.83
CA ASP A 160 17.31 -7.91 10.65
C ASP A 160 16.44 -6.85 9.96
N MET A 161 15.29 -7.28 9.44
CA MET A 161 14.32 -6.45 8.72
C MET A 161 12.98 -6.42 9.46
N PRO A 162 12.42 -5.23 9.77
CA PRO A 162 11.10 -5.12 10.39
C PRO A 162 10.00 -5.71 9.52
N LEU A 163 9.08 -6.44 10.16
CA LEU A 163 7.86 -6.95 9.55
C LEU A 163 6.68 -6.73 10.50
N GLY A 164 5.65 -6.05 10.07
CA GLY A 164 4.49 -5.76 10.89
C GLY A 164 3.36 -6.78 10.76
N TRP A 165 3.19 -7.33 9.57
CA TRP A 165 2.11 -8.26 9.29
C TRP A 165 2.43 -9.20 8.13
N LEU A 166 1.82 -10.38 8.18
CA LEU A 166 1.93 -11.42 7.15
C LEU A 166 0.53 -11.87 6.75
N LEU A 167 0.28 -11.96 5.47
CA LEU A 167 -0.99 -12.41 4.91
C LEU A 167 -0.77 -13.60 3.99
N PRO A 168 -1.06 -14.84 4.43
CA PRO A 168 -1.19 -15.97 3.51
C PRO A 168 -2.30 -15.69 2.50
N ASN A 169 -1.91 -15.58 1.24
CA ASN A 169 -2.78 -15.18 0.12
C ASN A 169 -2.88 -16.35 -0.85
N ASP A 170 -3.98 -17.09 -0.80
CA ASP A 170 -4.16 -18.29 -1.61
C ASP A 170 -4.80 -18.03 -2.99
N GLY A 171 -5.02 -16.77 -3.31
CA GLY A 171 -5.66 -16.36 -4.56
C GLY A 171 -7.17 -16.57 -4.55
N TYR A 172 -7.67 -17.76 -4.80
CA TYR A 172 -9.10 -17.99 -5.06
C TYR A 172 -9.79 -18.94 -4.08
N GLY A 173 -9.08 -19.43 -3.08
CA GLY A 173 -9.62 -20.43 -2.17
C GLY A 173 -9.63 -19.97 -0.72
N ALA A 174 -9.44 -20.92 0.16
CA ALA A 174 -9.33 -20.70 1.58
C ALA A 174 -7.86 -20.70 1.99
N GLY A 175 -7.26 -19.54 2.22
CA GLY A 175 -5.83 -19.35 2.54
C GLY A 175 -5.31 -20.13 3.75
N TYR A 176 -6.14 -20.90 4.40
CA TYR A 176 -5.78 -21.73 5.53
C TYR A 176 -6.17 -23.21 5.37
N GLY A 177 -6.60 -23.63 4.20
CA GLY A 177 -7.10 -24.97 3.90
C GLY A 177 -6.02 -26.05 3.92
N GLN A 178 -5.40 -26.30 5.07
CA GLN A 178 -4.36 -27.31 5.27
C GLN A 178 -4.86 -28.65 5.79
N THR A 179 -6.12 -28.70 6.26
CA THR A 179 -6.76 -29.87 6.86
C THR A 179 -8.07 -30.21 6.15
N GLU A 180 -8.68 -31.34 6.53
CA GLU A 180 -9.94 -31.79 5.95
C GLU A 180 -11.20 -31.17 6.56
N THR A 181 -11.05 -30.40 7.65
CA THR A 181 -12.16 -29.77 8.33
C THR A 181 -11.96 -28.26 8.50
N LEU A 182 -13.04 -27.50 8.52
CA LEU A 182 -13.00 -26.06 8.75
C LEU A 182 -12.39 -25.74 10.14
N ASP A 183 -12.81 -26.44 11.18
CA ASP A 183 -12.26 -26.23 12.53
C ASP A 183 -10.77 -26.56 12.60
N GLY A 184 -10.32 -27.58 11.90
CA GLY A 184 -8.90 -27.90 11.75
C GLY A 184 -8.13 -26.79 11.05
N ASN A 185 -8.70 -26.20 10.00
CA ASN A 185 -8.10 -25.08 9.28
C ASN A 185 -8.02 -23.83 10.16
N ILE A 186 -9.05 -23.53 10.94
CA ILE A 186 -9.04 -22.42 11.92
C ILE A 186 -7.95 -22.64 13.00
N ALA A 187 -7.86 -23.85 13.54
CA ALA A 187 -6.83 -24.20 14.53
C ALA A 187 -5.42 -24.07 13.96
N ASN A 188 -5.22 -24.46 12.70
CA ASN A 188 -3.94 -24.33 12.00
C ASN A 188 -3.57 -22.85 11.78
N SER A 189 -4.51 -22.02 11.38
CA SER A 189 -4.33 -20.57 11.26
C SER A 189 -4.03 -19.91 12.61
N LYS A 190 -4.70 -20.36 13.68
CA LYS A 190 -4.40 -19.93 15.06
C LYS A 190 -2.95 -20.23 15.45
N SER A 191 -2.48 -21.43 15.13
CA SER A 191 -1.09 -21.84 15.41
C SER A 191 -0.08 -20.91 14.72
N LEU A 192 -0.33 -20.54 13.47
CA LEU A 192 0.48 -19.53 12.78
C LEU A 192 0.37 -18.15 13.45
N GLY A 193 -0.84 -17.73 13.79
CA GLY A 193 -1.08 -16.43 14.44
C GLY A 193 -0.37 -16.30 15.80
N ASP A 194 -0.39 -17.35 16.60
CA ASP A 194 0.31 -17.38 17.89
C ASP A 194 1.83 -17.27 17.70
N TYR A 195 2.38 -17.98 16.71
CA TYR A 195 3.79 -17.87 16.34
C TYR A 195 4.14 -16.45 15.83
N ALA A 196 3.32 -15.91 14.95
CA ALA A 196 3.53 -14.58 14.40
C ALA A 196 3.56 -13.51 15.50
N ARG A 197 2.57 -13.53 16.41
CA ARG A 197 2.49 -12.56 17.52
C ARG A 197 3.65 -12.67 18.49
N GLN A 198 4.19 -13.88 18.74
CA GLN A 198 5.42 -14.05 19.54
C GLN A 198 6.63 -13.36 18.88
N ASN A 199 6.58 -13.12 17.57
CA ASN A 199 7.59 -12.40 16.81
C ASN A 199 7.17 -10.97 16.45
N GLY A 200 6.09 -10.44 17.05
CA GLY A 200 5.59 -9.10 16.82
C GLY A 200 4.93 -8.87 15.45
N VAL A 201 4.43 -9.94 14.84
CA VAL A 201 3.80 -9.90 13.51
C VAL A 201 2.33 -10.27 13.65
N GLU A 202 1.45 -9.49 13.03
CA GLU A 202 0.04 -9.84 12.92
C GLU A 202 -0.22 -10.66 11.66
N ILE A 203 -1.25 -11.52 11.70
CA ILE A 203 -1.62 -12.31 10.54
C ILE A 203 -2.88 -11.78 9.87
N GLY A 204 -2.96 -12.01 8.56
CA GLY A 204 -4.11 -11.73 7.74
C GLY A 204 -4.48 -12.86 6.81
N LEU A 205 -5.61 -12.69 6.12
CA LEU A 205 -6.08 -13.63 5.11
C LEU A 205 -6.65 -12.87 3.90
N TRP A 206 -6.44 -13.43 2.73
CA TRP A 206 -7.13 -13.01 1.51
C TRP A 206 -8.60 -13.45 1.58
N THR A 207 -9.53 -12.62 1.11
CA THR A 207 -10.96 -12.90 1.16
C THR A 207 -11.63 -12.78 -0.20
N GLN A 208 -12.51 -13.72 -0.47
CA GLN A 208 -13.57 -13.58 -1.47
C GLN A 208 -14.87 -13.08 -0.79
N SER A 209 -15.91 -12.91 -1.57
CA SER A 209 -17.23 -12.50 -1.08
C SER A 209 -17.94 -13.53 -0.18
N ASP A 210 -17.52 -14.80 -0.23
CA ASP A 210 -18.07 -15.88 0.57
C ASP A 210 -17.38 -15.96 1.93
N LEU A 211 -17.84 -15.17 2.87
CA LEU A 211 -17.21 -14.99 4.19
C LEU A 211 -17.71 -15.96 5.26
N HIS A 212 -18.83 -16.64 5.03
CA HIS A 212 -19.49 -17.49 6.01
C HIS A 212 -19.61 -18.94 5.51
N PRO A 213 -19.60 -19.92 6.44
CA PRO A 213 -19.74 -21.34 6.07
C PRO A 213 -20.99 -21.61 5.25
N LYS A 214 -20.85 -22.46 4.23
CA LYS A 214 -21.96 -22.92 3.38
C LYS A 214 -22.04 -24.44 3.43
N GLU A 215 -23.25 -24.96 3.60
CA GLU A 215 -23.50 -26.40 3.55
C GLU A 215 -23.15 -26.97 2.17
N GLY A 216 -22.55 -28.15 2.15
CA GLY A 216 -22.17 -28.85 0.92
C GLY A 216 -20.89 -28.34 0.23
N VAL A 217 -20.26 -27.30 0.78
CA VAL A 217 -18.97 -26.83 0.29
C VAL A 217 -17.82 -27.56 0.99
N SER A 218 -16.80 -27.95 0.26
CA SER A 218 -15.59 -28.59 0.82
C SER A 218 -14.93 -27.67 1.86
N ALA A 219 -14.40 -28.26 2.93
CA ALA A 219 -13.67 -27.55 3.97
C ALA A 219 -12.48 -26.73 3.41
N LEU A 220 -11.86 -27.18 2.33
CA LEU A 220 -10.79 -26.45 1.63
C LEU A 220 -11.27 -25.10 1.06
N LEU A 221 -12.55 -25.01 0.70
CA LEU A 221 -13.13 -23.81 0.07
C LEU A 221 -14.05 -23.02 1.02
N GLN A 222 -14.32 -23.55 2.22
CA GLN A 222 -15.13 -22.85 3.20
C GLN A 222 -14.36 -21.77 3.93
N ARG A 223 -15.06 -20.70 4.27
CA ARG A 223 -14.59 -19.61 5.12
C ARG A 223 -15.53 -19.43 6.30
N ASP A 224 -14.97 -18.99 7.41
CA ASP A 224 -15.70 -18.50 8.56
C ASP A 224 -14.94 -17.30 9.13
N ILE A 225 -15.25 -16.13 8.60
CA ILE A 225 -14.56 -14.89 8.98
C ILE A 225 -14.70 -14.57 10.48
N VAL A 226 -15.80 -14.98 11.09
CA VAL A 226 -16.01 -14.78 12.55
C VAL A 226 -14.99 -15.61 13.33
N LYS A 227 -14.84 -16.89 13.01
CA LYS A 227 -13.82 -17.76 13.64
C LYS A 227 -12.40 -17.33 13.27
N GLU A 228 -12.16 -16.89 12.05
CA GLU A 228 -10.86 -16.37 11.62
C GLU A 228 -10.42 -15.20 12.52
N VAL A 229 -11.30 -14.25 12.75
CA VAL A 229 -11.01 -13.06 13.57
C VAL A 229 -10.97 -13.42 15.06
N ARG A 230 -12.00 -14.11 15.57
CA ARG A 230 -12.17 -14.41 17.00
C ARG A 230 -11.20 -15.49 17.49
N ASP A 231 -11.10 -16.60 16.76
CA ASP A 231 -10.44 -17.81 17.24
C ASP A 231 -9.00 -17.90 16.68
N ALA A 232 -8.77 -17.61 15.41
CA ALA A 232 -7.44 -17.62 14.83
C ALA A 232 -6.67 -16.30 15.03
N GLY A 233 -7.34 -15.22 15.39
CA GLY A 233 -6.71 -13.93 15.66
C GLY A 233 -6.28 -13.19 14.41
N VAL A 234 -6.98 -13.38 13.31
CA VAL A 234 -6.76 -12.62 12.06
C VAL A 234 -7.04 -11.14 12.29
N ARG A 235 -6.13 -10.28 11.87
CA ARG A 235 -6.18 -8.82 12.06
C ARG A 235 -6.01 -8.02 10.75
N VAL A 236 -5.65 -8.69 9.66
CA VAL A 236 -5.54 -8.09 8.32
C VAL A 236 -6.41 -8.87 7.36
N LEU A 237 -7.17 -8.18 6.53
CA LEU A 237 -8.00 -8.79 5.50
C LEU A 237 -7.78 -8.08 4.17
N LYS A 238 -7.53 -8.86 3.11
CA LYS A 238 -7.43 -8.35 1.75
C LYS A 238 -8.68 -8.74 0.97
N THR A 239 -9.44 -7.74 0.51
CA THR A 239 -10.55 -7.94 -0.42
C THR A 239 -10.07 -7.70 -1.85
N ASP A 240 -10.50 -8.54 -2.78
CA ASP A 240 -10.00 -8.54 -4.15
C ASP A 240 -11.15 -8.54 -5.17
N VAL A 241 -10.81 -8.59 -6.45
CA VAL A 241 -11.69 -8.40 -7.63
C VAL A 241 -13.04 -9.16 -7.61
N ALA A 242 -13.17 -10.22 -6.85
CA ALA A 242 -14.41 -10.97 -6.70
C ALA A 242 -15.58 -10.11 -6.17
N TRP A 243 -15.29 -9.03 -5.47
CA TRP A 243 -16.29 -8.12 -4.91
C TRP A 243 -16.82 -7.15 -5.97
N VAL A 244 -15.97 -6.64 -6.85
CA VAL A 244 -16.34 -5.70 -7.90
C VAL A 244 -17.25 -6.34 -8.93
N GLY A 245 -17.09 -7.61 -9.21
CA GLY A 245 -17.89 -8.36 -10.18
C GLY A 245 -19.39 -8.31 -9.92
N ALA A 246 -19.82 -8.14 -8.67
CA ALA A 246 -21.22 -7.98 -8.27
C ALA A 246 -21.69 -6.51 -8.22
N GLY A 247 -20.80 -5.56 -8.49
CA GLY A 247 -21.07 -4.12 -8.55
C GLY A 247 -20.53 -3.33 -7.35
N TYR A 248 -20.41 -2.03 -7.50
CA TYR A 248 -19.74 -1.16 -6.52
C TYR A 248 -20.44 -1.09 -5.16
N SER A 249 -21.77 -1.13 -5.12
CA SER A 249 -22.51 -1.18 -3.85
C SER A 249 -22.28 -2.48 -3.11
N PHE A 250 -22.13 -3.59 -3.81
CA PHE A 250 -21.80 -4.88 -3.22
C PHE A 250 -20.38 -4.87 -2.66
N GLY A 251 -19.40 -4.37 -3.41
CA GLY A 251 -18.02 -4.25 -2.97
C GLY A 251 -17.89 -3.37 -1.72
N LEU A 252 -18.53 -2.19 -1.71
CA LEU A 252 -18.53 -1.30 -0.55
C LEU A 252 -19.19 -1.96 0.68
N ASN A 253 -20.32 -2.62 0.52
CA ASN A 253 -20.99 -3.32 1.61
C ASN A 253 -20.14 -4.46 2.17
N GLY A 254 -19.46 -5.21 1.30
CA GLY A 254 -18.56 -6.29 1.72
C GLY A 254 -17.41 -5.76 2.57
N VAL A 255 -16.76 -4.70 2.14
CA VAL A 255 -15.70 -4.04 2.92
C VAL A 255 -16.24 -3.51 4.25
N ALA A 256 -17.46 -2.94 4.26
CA ALA A 256 -18.11 -2.47 5.47
C ALA A 256 -18.45 -3.60 6.45
N ASP A 257 -18.91 -4.73 5.97
CA ASP A 257 -19.22 -5.90 6.80
C ASP A 257 -17.95 -6.47 7.46
N VAL A 258 -16.89 -6.62 6.70
CA VAL A 258 -15.57 -7.02 7.23
C VAL A 258 -15.07 -5.99 8.26
N GLY A 259 -15.24 -4.71 7.98
CA GLY A 259 -14.88 -3.61 8.88
C GLY A 259 -15.62 -3.64 10.21
N ARG A 260 -16.85 -4.17 10.26
CA ARG A 260 -17.62 -4.33 11.50
C ARG A 260 -17.27 -5.62 12.24
N ILE A 261 -16.95 -6.68 11.52
CA ILE A 261 -16.59 -7.98 12.11
C ILE A 261 -15.30 -7.85 12.92
N MET A 262 -14.33 -7.10 12.45
CA MET A 262 -13.03 -6.96 13.07
C MET A 262 -13.11 -6.44 14.53
N PRO A 263 -13.73 -5.30 14.86
CA PRO A 263 -13.84 -4.85 16.24
C PRO A 263 -14.78 -5.73 17.07
N TYR A 264 -15.88 -6.19 16.50
CA TYR A 264 -16.90 -6.93 17.25
C TYR A 264 -16.40 -8.29 17.74
N TYR A 265 -15.72 -9.04 16.90
CA TYR A 265 -15.19 -10.36 17.23
C TYR A 265 -13.70 -10.38 17.55
N GLY A 266 -12.98 -9.32 17.26
CA GLY A 266 -11.54 -9.19 17.44
C GLY A 266 -11.11 -8.40 18.67
N ASN A 267 -11.96 -8.31 19.71
CA ASN A 267 -11.66 -7.60 20.94
C ASN A 267 -11.31 -6.11 20.72
N ASP A 268 -12.23 -5.40 20.08
CA ASP A 268 -12.10 -3.98 19.69
C ASP A 268 -10.91 -3.66 18.76
N ALA A 269 -10.41 -4.68 18.04
CA ALA A 269 -9.34 -4.49 17.07
C ALA A 269 -9.78 -3.51 15.96
N ARG A 270 -8.95 -2.53 15.66
CA ARG A 270 -9.18 -1.65 14.52
C ARG A 270 -9.13 -2.44 13.21
N PRO A 271 -10.01 -2.16 12.26
CA PRO A 271 -9.95 -2.79 10.95
C PRO A 271 -8.65 -2.44 10.23
N PHE A 272 -7.97 -3.46 9.70
CA PHE A 272 -6.94 -3.30 8.72
C PHE A 272 -7.31 -4.12 7.48
N ILE A 273 -7.97 -3.45 6.56
CA ILE A 273 -8.47 -4.04 5.32
C ILE A 273 -7.73 -3.39 4.17
N ILE A 274 -7.25 -4.22 3.25
CA ILE A 274 -6.64 -3.80 2.00
C ILE A 274 -7.62 -4.15 0.89
N SER A 275 -8.09 -3.16 0.13
CA SER A 275 -9.12 -3.35 -0.88
C SER A 275 -8.72 -2.77 -2.23
N LEU A 276 -8.94 -3.55 -3.28
CA LEU A 276 -9.03 -3.07 -4.66
C LEU A 276 -10.43 -2.56 -4.95
N ASP A 277 -11.41 -3.16 -4.29
CA ASP A 277 -12.83 -2.92 -4.44
C ASP A 277 -13.27 -1.73 -3.64
N GLY A 278 -14.17 -0.95 -4.16
CA GLY A 278 -14.71 0.14 -3.39
C GLY A 278 -15.39 1.21 -4.23
N TRP A 279 -15.88 2.20 -3.52
CA TRP A 279 -16.58 3.36 -4.04
C TRP A 279 -16.43 4.52 -3.05
N ALA A 280 -17.17 5.61 -3.23
CA ALA A 280 -17.25 6.65 -2.21
C ALA A 280 -17.68 6.06 -0.85
N GLY A 281 -16.84 6.21 0.16
CA GLY A 281 -17.06 5.62 1.50
C GLY A 281 -16.11 4.47 1.86
N THR A 282 -15.35 3.92 0.91
CA THR A 282 -14.36 2.87 1.19
C THR A 282 -13.34 3.31 2.22
N GLN A 283 -12.93 4.57 2.21
CA GLN A 283 -11.96 5.14 3.16
C GLN A 283 -12.36 4.95 4.63
N ARG A 284 -13.65 4.84 4.90
CA ARG A 284 -14.18 4.61 6.26
C ARG A 284 -13.78 3.26 6.83
N TYR A 285 -13.50 2.28 5.98
CA TYR A 285 -13.29 0.89 6.38
C TYR A 285 -11.92 0.35 6.00
N ALA A 286 -11.33 0.81 4.90
CA ALA A 286 -10.19 0.17 4.27
C ALA A 286 -9.14 1.16 3.78
N GLY A 287 -7.90 0.67 3.65
CA GLY A 287 -6.89 1.22 2.77
C GLY A 287 -7.04 0.66 1.34
N ILE A 288 -6.54 1.43 0.37
CA ILE A 288 -6.62 1.08 -1.04
C ILE A 288 -5.31 0.45 -1.49
N TRP A 289 -5.44 -0.62 -2.24
CA TRP A 289 -4.36 -1.26 -2.99
C TRP A 289 -4.56 -0.99 -4.48
N SER A 290 -3.50 -0.59 -5.19
CA SER A 290 -3.62 -0.13 -6.58
C SER A 290 -3.85 -1.24 -7.62
N GLY A 291 -3.81 -2.50 -7.22
CA GLY A 291 -3.97 -3.66 -8.10
C GLY A 291 -2.66 -4.28 -8.55
N ASP A 292 -2.76 -5.21 -9.50
CA ASP A 292 -1.65 -6.00 -10.00
C ASP A 292 -0.91 -5.27 -11.11
N GLN A 293 0.35 -4.93 -10.92
CA GLN A 293 1.17 -4.30 -11.96
C GLN A 293 2.53 -5.01 -12.11
N THR A 294 3.15 -4.79 -13.27
CA THR A 294 4.48 -5.29 -13.58
C THR A 294 5.55 -4.37 -12.98
N GLY A 295 6.46 -4.94 -12.20
CA GLY A 295 7.62 -4.26 -11.64
C GLY A 295 8.84 -4.26 -12.55
N GLY A 296 9.97 -3.77 -12.01
CA GLY A 296 11.25 -3.69 -12.73
C GLY A 296 11.32 -2.61 -13.79
N VAL A 297 10.33 -1.74 -13.87
CA VAL A 297 10.21 -0.65 -14.84
C VAL A 297 9.97 0.71 -14.19
N TRP A 298 10.55 1.74 -14.75
CA TRP A 298 10.41 3.10 -14.20
C TRP A 298 9.00 3.66 -14.32
N GLU A 299 8.22 3.20 -15.28
CA GLU A 299 6.80 3.53 -15.47
C GLU A 299 6.00 3.24 -14.21
N TYR A 300 6.32 2.16 -13.51
CA TYR A 300 5.68 1.77 -12.27
C TYR A 300 5.85 2.84 -11.17
N ILE A 301 7.07 3.35 -10.98
CA ILE A 301 7.35 4.41 -10.00
C ILE A 301 6.70 5.74 -10.44
N ARG A 302 6.84 6.11 -11.71
CA ARG A 302 6.23 7.34 -12.25
C ARG A 302 4.72 7.36 -12.13
N PHE A 303 4.07 6.22 -12.25
CA PHE A 303 2.63 6.12 -12.06
C PHE A 303 2.25 6.29 -10.58
N HIS A 304 2.96 5.60 -9.67
CA HIS A 304 2.52 5.49 -8.29
C HIS A 304 2.73 6.75 -7.45
N ILE A 305 3.79 7.51 -7.65
CA ILE A 305 4.01 8.75 -6.87
C ILE A 305 2.82 9.71 -7.01
N PRO A 306 2.42 10.14 -8.22
CA PRO A 306 1.25 11.01 -8.37
C PRO A 306 -0.07 10.31 -8.00
N THR A 307 -0.16 8.97 -8.08
CA THR A 307 -1.33 8.21 -7.65
C THR A 307 -1.51 8.28 -6.14
N TYR A 308 -0.44 8.13 -5.36
CA TYR A 308 -0.52 8.25 -3.90
C TYR A 308 -0.90 9.66 -3.46
N ILE A 309 -0.33 10.68 -4.12
CA ILE A 309 -0.71 12.09 -3.89
C ILE A 309 -2.20 12.29 -4.23
N GLY A 310 -2.63 11.78 -5.38
CA GLY A 310 -4.01 11.90 -5.85
C GLY A 310 -5.02 11.15 -4.98
N SER A 311 -4.64 10.02 -4.42
CA SER A 311 -5.48 9.23 -3.52
C SER A 311 -5.86 10.03 -2.27
N GLY A 312 -4.89 10.67 -1.62
CA GLY A 312 -5.15 11.57 -0.50
C GLY A 312 -6.09 12.73 -0.86
N LEU A 313 -5.88 13.33 -2.03
CA LEU A 313 -6.73 14.40 -2.54
C LEU A 313 -8.15 13.93 -2.95
N SER A 314 -8.35 12.64 -3.11
CA SER A 314 -9.65 12.02 -3.40
C SER A 314 -10.35 11.48 -2.15
N GLY A 315 -9.85 11.79 -0.98
CA GLY A 315 -10.42 11.35 0.30
C GLY A 315 -9.99 9.95 0.74
N GLN A 316 -8.96 9.36 0.13
CA GLN A 316 -8.45 8.03 0.43
C GLN A 316 -6.96 8.07 0.80
N PRO A 317 -6.64 8.51 2.04
CA PRO A 317 -5.25 8.74 2.43
C PRO A 317 -4.44 7.47 2.68
N ASN A 318 -5.09 6.34 2.97
CA ASN A 318 -4.44 5.05 3.19
C ASN A 318 -4.33 4.31 1.85
N ILE A 319 -3.18 4.36 1.24
CA ILE A 319 -2.92 3.73 -0.06
C ILE A 319 -1.63 2.92 -0.03
N CYS A 320 -1.62 1.82 -0.75
CA CYS A 320 -0.44 1.01 -1.04
C CYS A 320 -0.43 0.50 -2.48
N SER A 321 0.71 -0.04 -2.85
CA SER A 321 0.95 -0.81 -4.06
C SER A 321 1.96 -1.90 -3.76
N ASP A 322 2.00 -2.96 -4.59
CA ASP A 322 2.99 -4.00 -4.44
C ASP A 322 4.40 -3.43 -4.59
N MET A 323 5.31 -3.82 -3.71
CA MET A 323 6.70 -3.39 -3.82
C MET A 323 7.31 -3.91 -5.12
N ASP A 324 7.81 -3.00 -5.97
CA ASP A 324 8.34 -3.35 -7.30
C ASP A 324 7.38 -4.19 -8.14
N GLY A 325 6.06 -3.92 -8.02
CA GLY A 325 4.99 -4.66 -8.68
C GLY A 325 4.79 -6.09 -8.16
N ILE A 326 3.68 -6.71 -8.50
CA ILE A 326 3.43 -8.12 -8.18
C ILE A 326 4.32 -9.04 -9.01
N PHE A 327 4.58 -8.67 -10.27
CA PHE A 327 5.45 -9.41 -11.19
C PHE A 327 6.86 -8.81 -11.21
N GLY A 328 7.58 -8.88 -10.11
CA GLY A 328 8.91 -8.28 -9.97
C GLY A 328 9.85 -8.53 -11.14
N GLY A 329 10.59 -7.49 -11.55
CA GLY A 329 11.33 -7.46 -12.82
C GLY A 329 12.83 -7.71 -12.73
N LYS A 330 13.38 -8.11 -11.59
CA LYS A 330 14.82 -8.30 -11.35
C LYS A 330 15.70 -7.08 -11.68
N ASN A 331 15.12 -5.89 -11.76
CA ASN A 331 15.86 -4.65 -11.93
C ASN A 331 16.21 -4.10 -10.55
N GLU A 332 17.43 -4.31 -10.11
CA GLU A 332 17.90 -3.92 -8.79
C GLU A 332 17.72 -2.41 -8.53
N THR A 333 18.04 -1.57 -9.50
CA THR A 333 17.91 -0.11 -9.35
C THR A 333 16.45 0.30 -9.12
N VAL A 334 15.53 -0.22 -9.92
CA VAL A 334 14.09 0.10 -9.76
C VAL A 334 13.57 -0.44 -8.43
N ASN A 335 13.95 -1.65 -8.03
CA ASN A 335 13.59 -2.24 -6.74
C ASN A 335 14.02 -1.34 -5.57
N ILE A 336 15.31 -0.96 -5.53
CA ILE A 336 15.85 -0.07 -4.49
C ILE A 336 15.10 1.27 -4.47
N ARG A 337 14.91 1.89 -5.63
CA ARG A 337 14.24 3.20 -5.72
C ARG A 337 12.79 3.13 -5.27
N ASP A 338 12.10 2.03 -5.54
CA ASP A 338 10.73 1.83 -5.09
C ASP A 338 10.66 1.64 -3.56
N PHE A 339 11.56 0.87 -2.95
CA PHE A 339 11.69 0.77 -1.49
C PHE A 339 11.94 2.12 -0.83
N GLN A 340 12.79 2.94 -1.41
CA GLN A 340 13.18 4.23 -0.86
C GLN A 340 11.97 5.15 -0.66
N TRP A 341 11.24 5.44 -1.71
CA TRP A 341 10.14 6.39 -1.58
C TRP A 341 8.94 5.83 -0.81
N LYS A 342 8.68 4.53 -0.90
CA LYS A 342 7.60 3.87 -0.15
C LYS A 342 7.85 3.81 1.36
N THR A 343 9.08 4.01 1.81
CA THR A 343 9.37 4.26 3.23
C THR A 343 8.57 5.45 3.78
N PHE A 344 8.40 6.48 2.96
CA PHE A 344 7.60 7.69 3.25
C PHE A 344 6.20 7.56 2.64
N SER A 345 5.52 6.48 2.97
CA SER A 345 4.14 6.20 2.58
C SER A 345 3.37 5.52 3.71
N PRO A 346 2.03 5.58 3.74
CA PRO A 346 1.28 5.01 4.85
C PRO A 346 1.37 3.49 4.91
N MET A 347 1.19 2.82 3.79
CA MET A 347 1.15 1.36 3.73
C MET A 347 2.21 0.84 2.77
N GLN A 348 2.86 -0.27 3.13
CA GLN A 348 3.92 -0.89 2.35
C GLN A 348 3.80 -2.40 2.39
N LEU A 349 3.85 -3.06 1.24
CA LEU A 349 3.73 -4.51 1.16
C LEU A 349 4.54 -5.11 0.02
N ASN A 350 5.04 -6.32 0.25
CA ASN A 350 5.59 -7.21 -0.77
C ASN A 350 4.58 -8.31 -1.07
N MET A 351 4.30 -8.53 -2.35
CA MET A 351 3.46 -9.62 -2.81
C MET A 351 4.32 -10.67 -3.51
N ASP A 352 4.49 -11.81 -2.88
CA ASP A 352 5.32 -12.92 -3.36
C ASP A 352 4.49 -14.02 -4.03
N GLY A 353 5.14 -14.89 -4.81
CA GLY A 353 4.53 -16.06 -5.43
C GLY A 353 3.97 -15.85 -6.85
N TRP A 354 4.20 -14.70 -7.49
CA TRP A 354 3.65 -14.40 -8.83
C TRP A 354 4.68 -13.96 -9.86
N GLY A 355 5.87 -13.64 -9.44
CA GLY A 355 6.89 -13.04 -10.29
C GLY A 355 7.99 -13.97 -10.75
N ALA A 356 8.92 -13.41 -11.49
CA ALA A 356 10.15 -14.08 -11.92
C ALA A 356 11.21 -14.14 -10.82
N ASN A 357 11.00 -13.48 -9.69
CA ASN A 357 11.89 -13.42 -8.53
C ASN A 357 11.07 -13.34 -7.24
N GLU A 358 11.68 -13.77 -6.17
CA GLU A 358 11.13 -13.56 -4.82
C GLU A 358 10.94 -12.07 -4.54
N LYS A 359 9.96 -11.75 -3.72
CA LYS A 359 9.60 -10.38 -3.36
C LYS A 359 10.11 -9.97 -1.96
N TYR A 360 11.04 -10.73 -1.39
CA TYR A 360 11.69 -10.32 -0.15
C TYR A 360 12.58 -9.08 -0.36
N PRO A 361 12.72 -8.22 0.65
CA PRO A 361 13.63 -7.08 0.55
C PRO A 361 15.09 -7.45 0.26
N HIS A 362 15.48 -8.68 0.53
CA HIS A 362 16.83 -9.24 0.31
C HIS A 362 16.96 -10.09 -0.95
N ALA A 363 15.90 -10.23 -1.75
CA ALA A 363 15.87 -11.21 -2.85
C ALA A 363 16.91 -10.95 -3.95
N LEU A 364 17.29 -9.71 -4.18
CA LEU A 364 18.22 -9.33 -5.25
C LEU A 364 19.69 -9.28 -4.81
N GLY A 365 19.99 -9.66 -3.56
CA GLY A 365 21.36 -9.66 -3.04
C GLY A 365 21.88 -8.26 -2.67
N GLU A 366 23.20 -8.12 -2.55
CA GLU A 366 23.82 -6.84 -2.26
C GLU A 366 24.07 -6.03 -3.57
N PRO A 367 23.92 -4.69 -3.55
CA PRO A 367 23.70 -3.82 -2.39
C PRO A 367 22.22 -3.65 -1.99
N ALA A 368 21.26 -4.22 -2.73
CA ALA A 368 19.83 -4.03 -2.47
C ALA A 368 19.44 -4.46 -1.05
N THR A 369 19.94 -5.58 -0.56
CA THR A 369 19.66 -6.08 0.80
C THR A 369 20.00 -5.05 1.88
N SER A 370 21.19 -4.51 1.86
CA SER A 370 21.64 -3.53 2.87
C SER A 370 20.87 -2.21 2.75
N ILE A 371 20.60 -1.76 1.55
CA ILE A 371 19.85 -0.51 1.31
C ILE A 371 18.39 -0.66 1.73
N ASN A 372 17.72 -1.72 1.30
CA ASN A 372 16.32 -1.98 1.65
C ASN A 372 16.15 -2.16 3.17
N ARG A 373 17.09 -2.85 3.83
CA ARG A 373 17.11 -2.95 5.30
C ARG A 373 17.19 -1.58 5.97
N MET A 374 18.06 -0.71 5.50
CA MET A 374 18.20 0.65 6.02
C MET A 374 16.88 1.41 5.94
N PHE A 375 16.20 1.35 4.82
CA PHE A 375 14.92 2.04 4.62
C PHE A 375 13.77 1.41 5.39
N LEU A 376 13.74 0.09 5.55
CA LEU A 376 12.73 -0.57 6.40
C LEU A 376 12.92 -0.20 7.88
N LYS A 377 14.18 -0.11 8.35
CA LYS A 377 14.46 0.36 9.71
C LYS A 377 14.06 1.81 9.89
N LEU A 378 14.40 2.68 8.93
CA LEU A 378 13.95 4.07 8.95
C LEU A 378 12.43 4.20 9.02
N LYS A 379 11.70 3.37 8.27
CA LYS A 379 10.22 3.35 8.37
C LYS A 379 9.74 3.01 9.78
N SER A 380 10.37 2.06 10.46
CA SER A 380 10.02 1.72 11.84
C SER A 380 10.42 2.81 12.84
N GLU A 381 11.57 3.45 12.65
CA GLU A 381 12.02 4.58 13.47
C GLU A 381 11.08 5.77 13.39
N LEU A 382 10.52 6.04 12.21
CA LEU A 382 9.57 7.14 11.97
C LEU A 382 8.14 6.83 12.45
N MET A 383 7.89 5.70 13.07
CA MET A 383 6.53 5.30 13.44
C MET A 383 5.79 6.33 14.31
N PRO A 384 6.39 6.96 15.33
CA PRO A 384 5.71 7.98 16.12
C PRO A 384 5.26 9.18 15.27
N TYR A 385 6.12 9.60 14.33
CA TYR A 385 5.83 10.66 13.37
C TYR A 385 4.71 10.24 12.41
N THR A 386 4.89 9.11 11.74
CA THR A 386 3.92 8.56 10.77
C THR A 386 2.53 8.42 11.38
N TYR A 387 2.44 7.83 12.58
CA TYR A 387 1.17 7.57 13.22
C TYR A 387 0.45 8.86 13.65
N SER A 388 1.19 9.89 14.06
CA SER A 388 0.63 11.20 14.39
C SER A 388 -0.03 11.85 13.18
N PHE A 389 0.64 11.85 12.02
CA PHE A 389 0.07 12.41 10.79
C PHE A 389 -0.99 11.50 10.14
N ALA A 390 -0.92 10.20 10.36
CA ALA A 390 -2.02 9.29 9.98
C ALA A 390 -3.31 9.63 10.75
N LYS A 391 -3.20 10.09 12.00
CA LYS A 391 -4.36 10.60 12.76
C LYS A 391 -4.91 11.89 12.19
N GLU A 392 -4.07 12.82 11.74
CA GLU A 392 -4.52 14.04 11.05
C GLU A 392 -5.27 13.71 9.75
N ALA A 393 -4.86 12.65 9.04
CA ALA A 393 -5.51 12.23 7.81
C ALA A 393 -6.97 11.79 8.00
N VAL A 394 -7.35 11.37 9.20
CA VAL A 394 -8.77 11.12 9.57
C VAL A 394 -9.61 12.38 9.47
N ASP A 395 -9.00 13.54 9.74
CA ASP A 395 -9.64 14.85 9.76
C ASP A 395 -9.39 15.65 8.46
N GLY A 396 -8.92 15.01 7.41
CA GLY A 396 -8.88 15.55 6.04
C GLY A 396 -7.52 15.95 5.51
N MET A 397 -6.47 16.07 6.35
CA MET A 397 -5.13 16.40 5.85
C MET A 397 -4.33 15.10 5.62
N PRO A 398 -4.09 14.67 4.37
CA PRO A 398 -3.42 13.41 4.10
C PRO A 398 -1.97 13.40 4.62
N LEU A 399 -1.44 12.20 4.90
CA LEU A 399 -0.06 12.00 5.28
C LEU A 399 0.90 12.29 4.11
N ILE A 400 0.57 11.79 2.90
CA ILE A 400 1.23 12.18 1.65
C ILE A 400 0.50 13.38 1.07
N ARG A 401 1.18 14.51 0.98
CA ARG A 401 0.59 15.80 0.64
C ARG A 401 1.12 16.34 -0.68
N ALA A 402 0.21 16.70 -1.56
CA ALA A 402 0.58 17.53 -2.71
C ALA A 402 1.26 18.83 -2.21
N MET A 403 2.29 19.28 -2.88
CA MET A 403 3.05 20.46 -2.47
C MET A 403 2.16 21.70 -2.26
N PHE A 404 1.09 21.85 -3.04
CA PHE A 404 0.22 23.03 -2.93
C PHE A 404 -0.64 23.06 -1.66
N LEU A 405 -0.78 21.95 -0.93
CA LEU A 405 -1.55 21.94 0.32
C LEU A 405 -0.88 22.77 1.40
N ASP A 406 0.44 22.68 1.51
CA ASP A 406 1.24 23.43 2.49
C ASP A 406 1.90 24.68 1.87
N TYR A 407 2.16 24.66 0.56
CA TYR A 407 2.88 25.71 -0.20
C TYR A 407 2.15 26.08 -1.47
N PRO A 408 0.95 26.71 -1.39
CA PRO A 408 0.14 27.03 -2.56
C PRO A 408 0.79 28.09 -3.45
N SER A 409 0.96 27.78 -4.72
CA SER A 409 1.47 28.71 -5.75
C SER A 409 1.06 28.22 -7.14
N ALA A 410 1.20 29.06 -8.17
CA ALA A 410 0.97 28.63 -9.54
C ALA A 410 1.88 27.45 -9.94
N TYR A 411 3.09 27.41 -9.40
CA TYR A 411 4.07 26.33 -9.67
C TYR A 411 3.63 25.02 -9.02
N THR A 412 3.19 25.04 -7.78
CA THR A 412 2.81 23.82 -7.03
C THR A 412 1.43 23.29 -7.40
N HIS A 413 0.53 24.12 -7.96
CA HIS A 413 -0.74 23.68 -8.52
C HIS A 413 -0.59 22.97 -9.88
N GLY A 414 0.54 23.16 -10.55
CA GLY A 414 0.84 22.53 -11.83
C GLY A 414 1.37 21.11 -11.71
N THR A 415 1.94 20.61 -12.80
CA THR A 415 2.57 19.27 -12.86
C THR A 415 4.04 19.28 -12.47
N ALA A 416 4.65 20.45 -12.26
CA ALA A 416 6.08 20.59 -11.97
C ALA A 416 6.53 19.86 -10.70
N THR A 417 5.63 19.75 -9.70
CA THR A 417 5.91 19.07 -8.44
C THR A 417 5.21 17.71 -8.32
N GLN A 418 4.74 17.09 -9.40
CA GLN A 418 4.00 15.83 -9.37
C GLN A 418 4.81 14.62 -8.89
N TYR A 419 6.14 14.70 -8.87
CA TYR A 419 7.04 13.65 -8.42
C TYR A 419 7.79 14.02 -7.14
N GLN A 420 7.21 14.91 -6.35
CA GLN A 420 7.63 15.21 -5.00
C GLN A 420 6.41 15.51 -4.14
N TYR A 421 6.55 15.33 -2.83
CA TYR A 421 5.44 15.53 -1.90
C TYR A 421 5.94 15.88 -0.50
N MET A 422 5.06 16.43 0.32
CA MET A 422 5.28 16.51 1.76
C MET A 422 4.79 15.22 2.41
N TYR A 423 5.60 14.67 3.30
CA TYR A 423 5.24 13.59 4.21
C TYR A 423 5.05 14.17 5.60
N GLY A 424 3.81 14.32 6.02
CA GLY A 424 3.49 15.21 7.15
C GLY A 424 3.83 16.67 6.82
N THR A 425 4.19 17.44 7.84
CA THR A 425 4.54 18.86 7.70
C THR A 425 6.03 19.12 7.49
N ASP A 426 6.88 18.13 7.80
CA ASP A 426 8.29 18.37 8.05
C ASP A 426 9.23 17.76 7.02
N PHE A 427 8.80 16.68 6.34
CA PHE A 427 9.59 16.02 5.31
C PHE A 427 9.13 16.39 3.92
N LEU A 428 10.06 16.86 3.10
CA LEU A 428 9.90 16.95 1.64
C LEU A 428 10.61 15.76 1.00
N VAL A 429 9.87 14.95 0.28
CA VAL A 429 10.38 13.73 -0.38
C VAL A 429 10.36 13.93 -1.87
N ALA A 430 11.51 13.78 -2.52
CA ALA A 430 11.67 13.95 -3.97
C ALA A 430 12.31 12.71 -4.61
N PRO A 431 11.54 11.62 -4.82
CA PRO A 431 12.06 10.35 -5.29
C PRO A 431 12.79 10.45 -6.65
N VAL A 432 13.77 9.58 -6.85
CA VAL A 432 14.26 9.26 -8.20
C VAL A 432 13.19 8.40 -8.87
N TYR A 433 12.58 8.90 -9.91
CA TYR A 433 11.40 8.30 -10.54
C TYR A 433 11.61 7.86 -11.99
N GLN A 434 12.80 8.05 -12.51
CA GLN A 434 13.17 7.69 -13.89
C GLN A 434 14.67 7.42 -13.99
N LYS A 435 15.06 6.71 -15.05
CA LYS A 435 16.47 6.57 -15.38
C LYS A 435 17.08 7.97 -15.60
N THR A 436 18.19 8.21 -14.96
CA THR A 436 18.90 9.49 -15.04
C THR A 436 20.23 9.32 -15.77
N GLN A 437 20.86 10.44 -16.12
CA GLN A 437 22.26 10.43 -16.52
C GLN A 437 23.12 10.32 -15.26
N ALA A 438 24.20 9.56 -15.35
CA ALA A 438 25.17 9.51 -14.28
C ALA A 438 25.98 10.81 -14.21
N ASP A 439 26.28 11.26 -13.00
CA ASP A 439 27.23 12.32 -12.76
C ASP A 439 28.69 11.85 -13.03
N GLU A 440 29.67 12.72 -12.76
CA GLU A 440 31.10 12.40 -12.92
C GLU A 440 31.57 11.26 -12.01
N LYS A 441 30.83 10.99 -10.92
CA LYS A 441 31.08 9.89 -9.97
C LYS A 441 30.36 8.61 -10.35
N GLY A 442 29.53 8.63 -11.38
CA GLY A 442 28.70 7.51 -11.80
C GLY A 442 27.40 7.36 -10.99
N ASN A 443 27.03 8.37 -10.19
CA ASN A 443 25.78 8.38 -9.44
C ASN A 443 24.61 8.89 -10.28
N ASP A 444 23.42 8.41 -9.97
CA ASP A 444 22.19 9.01 -10.47
C ASP A 444 22.07 10.47 -10.02
N ILE A 445 21.41 11.28 -10.81
CA ILE A 445 21.09 12.67 -10.47
C ILE A 445 19.58 12.90 -10.41
N ARG A 446 19.13 13.80 -9.55
CA ARG A 446 17.73 14.23 -9.46
C ARG A 446 17.63 15.71 -9.80
N ASP A 447 16.94 16.02 -10.88
CA ASP A 447 16.65 17.39 -11.31
C ASP A 447 15.26 17.84 -10.85
N GLY A 448 15.06 19.14 -10.80
CA GLY A 448 13.76 19.76 -10.60
C GLY A 448 13.18 19.56 -9.19
N ILE A 449 14.00 19.49 -8.15
CA ILE A 449 13.52 19.48 -6.77
C ILE A 449 13.18 20.90 -6.36
N TYR A 450 11.90 21.17 -6.17
CA TYR A 450 11.44 22.46 -5.66
C TYR A 450 11.49 22.50 -4.14
N LEU A 451 12.33 23.36 -3.59
CA LEU A 451 12.34 23.69 -2.18
C LEU A 451 11.52 24.96 -1.96
N PRO A 452 10.37 24.89 -1.24
CA PRO A 452 9.60 26.08 -0.89
C PRO A 452 10.38 27.08 -0.03
N ALA A 453 9.87 28.28 0.12
CA ALA A 453 10.48 29.30 0.98
C ALA A 453 10.72 28.78 2.39
N GLY A 454 11.84 29.15 2.97
CA GLY A 454 12.34 28.66 4.26
C GLY A 454 13.71 28.01 4.11
N SER A 455 14.20 27.38 5.18
CA SER A 455 15.47 26.68 5.18
C SER A 455 15.22 25.16 5.34
N TRP A 456 15.93 24.37 4.58
CA TRP A 456 15.78 22.92 4.48
C TRP A 456 17.11 22.23 4.74
N ILE A 457 17.04 21.03 5.31
CA ILE A 457 18.22 20.22 5.67
C ILE A 457 18.09 18.90 4.94
N ASP A 458 19.07 18.53 4.12
CA ASP A 458 19.17 17.18 3.56
C ASP A 458 19.28 16.18 4.73
N TYR A 459 18.33 15.28 4.80
CA TYR A 459 18.20 14.31 5.89
C TYR A 459 19.46 13.44 6.08
N PHE A 460 20.10 13.04 4.98
CA PHE A 460 21.22 12.11 5.02
C PHE A 460 22.58 12.80 5.17
N SER A 461 22.75 13.99 4.66
CA SER A 461 24.04 14.71 4.72
C SER A 461 24.10 15.79 5.81
N GLY A 462 22.96 16.26 6.28
CA GLY A 462 22.88 17.40 7.18
C GLY A 462 23.17 18.75 6.48
N GLU A 463 23.35 18.77 5.16
CA GLU A 463 23.59 19.99 4.40
C GLU A 463 22.37 20.90 4.38
N LYS A 464 22.59 22.19 4.57
CA LYS A 464 21.51 23.19 4.56
C LYS A 464 21.33 23.83 3.20
N TYR A 465 20.07 23.99 2.85
CA TYR A 465 19.63 24.65 1.62
C TYR A 465 18.68 25.79 1.95
N GLU A 466 18.87 26.93 1.35
CA GLU A 466 17.88 27.99 1.36
C GLU A 466 16.80 27.71 0.32
N GLY A 467 15.55 27.78 0.74
CA GLY A 467 14.41 27.48 -0.11
C GLY A 467 14.11 28.59 -1.13
N ASN A 468 12.91 28.50 -1.72
CA ASN A 468 12.49 29.31 -2.86
C ASN A 468 13.38 29.09 -4.08
N CYS A 469 13.81 27.86 -4.30
CA CYS A 469 14.70 27.48 -5.39
C CYS A 469 14.32 26.12 -5.98
N ILE A 470 14.92 25.81 -7.11
CA ILE A 470 14.85 24.51 -7.76
C ILE A 470 16.27 23.93 -7.78
N LEU A 471 16.45 22.78 -7.15
CA LEU A 471 17.71 22.06 -7.20
C LEU A 471 17.75 21.19 -8.46
N ASN A 472 18.86 21.31 -9.19
CA ASN A 472 19.19 20.46 -10.32
C ASN A 472 20.55 19.80 -10.09
N ASN A 473 20.83 18.72 -10.81
CA ASN A 473 22.05 17.93 -10.64
C ASN A 473 22.27 17.46 -9.18
N PHE A 474 21.19 17.21 -8.45
CA PHE A 474 21.28 16.72 -7.08
C PHE A 474 21.80 15.29 -7.08
N ASP A 475 22.93 15.06 -6.42
CA ASP A 475 23.63 13.79 -6.37
C ASP A 475 22.81 12.75 -5.58
N THR A 476 22.49 11.64 -6.22
CA THR A 476 21.67 10.56 -5.66
C THR A 476 22.33 9.20 -5.88
N PRO A 477 23.43 8.89 -5.18
CA PRO A 477 23.95 7.54 -5.19
C PRO A 477 22.83 6.54 -4.86
N ILE A 478 22.97 5.30 -5.29
CA ILE A 478 21.87 4.33 -5.27
C ILE A 478 21.22 4.17 -3.88
N TRP A 479 21.96 4.37 -2.82
CA TRP A 479 21.46 4.28 -1.44
C TRP A 479 20.69 5.53 -0.96
N LYS A 480 20.79 6.65 -1.68
CA LYS A 480 20.26 7.94 -1.22
C LYS A 480 18.92 8.27 -1.86
N LEU A 481 17.92 8.54 -1.03
CA LEU A 481 16.67 9.18 -1.41
C LEU A 481 16.77 10.68 -1.12
N PRO A 482 16.48 11.60 -2.07
CA PRO A 482 16.35 13.00 -1.74
C PRO A 482 15.21 13.25 -0.75
N VAL A 483 15.56 13.53 0.48
CA VAL A 483 14.64 13.87 1.57
C VAL A 483 15.18 15.09 2.29
N PHE A 484 14.36 16.11 2.43
CA PHE A 484 14.70 17.35 3.11
C PHE A 484 13.78 17.56 4.30
N VAL A 485 14.38 17.91 5.42
CA VAL A 485 13.66 18.25 6.64
C VAL A 485 13.57 19.76 6.76
N LYS A 486 12.40 20.27 7.08
CA LYS A 486 12.22 21.71 7.36
C LYS A 486 13.06 22.10 8.58
N ASN A 487 13.89 23.12 8.45
CA ASN A 487 14.74 23.56 9.54
C ASN A 487 13.90 24.03 10.74
N GLY A 488 14.28 23.56 11.92
CA GLY A 488 13.56 23.83 13.17
C GLY A 488 12.46 22.82 13.51
N SER A 489 12.24 21.79 12.68
CA SER A 489 11.30 20.71 12.97
C SER A 489 11.79 19.81 14.10
N ILE A 490 10.86 19.23 14.83
CA ILE A 490 11.09 18.19 15.82
C ILE A 490 10.46 16.90 15.26
N ILE A 491 11.27 15.91 15.00
CA ILE A 491 10.82 14.63 14.43
C ILE A 491 10.85 13.58 15.55
N PRO A 492 9.68 13.16 16.07
CA PRO A 492 9.64 12.08 17.04
C PRO A 492 10.00 10.75 16.35
N MET A 493 10.99 10.06 16.88
CA MET A 493 11.48 8.78 16.39
C MET A 493 11.56 7.77 17.51
N THR A 494 11.61 6.49 17.16
CA THR A 494 11.85 5.38 18.09
C THR A 494 13.03 4.55 17.61
N ASN A 495 13.50 3.61 18.44
CA ASN A 495 14.55 2.69 18.00
C ASN A 495 14.02 1.73 16.92
N PRO A 496 14.80 1.41 15.88
CA PRO A 496 14.40 0.42 14.90
C PRO A 496 14.40 -0.98 15.53
N HIS A 497 13.36 -1.76 15.26
CA HIS A 497 13.24 -3.14 15.72
C HIS A 497 12.38 -3.97 14.78
N ASN A 498 12.49 -5.28 14.88
CA ASN A 498 11.76 -6.24 14.07
C ASN A 498 10.48 -6.76 14.72
N ASN A 499 10.20 -6.30 15.93
CA ASN A 499 9.03 -6.70 16.70
C ASN A 499 8.15 -5.49 16.97
N VAL A 500 7.07 -5.35 16.23
CA VAL A 500 6.14 -4.21 16.33
C VAL A 500 5.31 -4.20 17.61
N SER A 501 5.30 -5.30 18.37
CA SER A 501 4.63 -5.38 19.67
C SER A 501 5.46 -4.81 20.82
N GLU A 502 6.77 -4.62 20.63
CA GLU A 502 7.64 -3.96 21.60
C GLU A 502 7.32 -2.47 21.63
N ILE A 503 7.13 -1.96 22.83
CA ILE A 503 6.91 -0.52 23.04
C ILE A 503 8.24 0.09 23.45
N ASP A 504 8.86 0.76 22.51
CA ASP A 504 10.08 1.52 22.79
C ASP A 504 9.75 2.92 23.29
N THR A 505 10.69 3.47 24.06
CA THR A 505 10.64 4.89 24.41
C THR A 505 10.87 5.73 23.15
N VAL A 506 10.01 6.71 22.96
CA VAL A 506 10.16 7.69 21.88
C VAL A 506 11.36 8.59 22.22
N SER A 507 12.28 8.73 21.30
CA SER A 507 13.45 9.62 21.41
C SER A 507 13.22 11.00 20.84
#